data_51f90afd497c8d35e0bf23caf1085ada
#
_entry.id   51f90afd497c8d35e0bf23caf1085ada
#
_cell.length_a   1.000
_cell.length_b   1.000
_cell.length_c   1.000
_cell.angle_alpha   90.00
_cell.angle_beta   90.00
_cell.angle_gamma   90.00
#
_symmetry.space_group_name_H-M   'P 1'
#
loop_
_entity.id
_entity.type
_entity.pdbx_description
1 polymer ?
#
loop_
_entity_poly.entity_id
_entity_poly.type
_entity_poly.pdbx_seq_one_letter_code
_entity_poly.pdbx_strand_id
1 'polypeptide(L)'
;PNESEHDAFIAGHGNTALSLAVGIAWAKKLRGEPGQVVALIGDGAFTGGMVYEGMNNIGGLDNLLVILNDNKMSISKNVGALSRYLSHLRTTSRYYDAKENVRSFLDGVPVIGPPLKSAIQNSKAMVRRAMYHSTMFEDMGFHYYGPFDGNNEPELEGILRDIHRQPGPHFLHVVTKKGKGYAPAESNPGNFHGVSTFDLVNSIPDPEVAPKESFSTVFGNVLNKEGAENQKICAITAAMKYGTGLQFFAHTHPKRFFDVGMAEQHAV
;
A
#
# COMPACT_ATOMS: atom_id res chain seq x y z
N PRO A 1 5.32 4.40 -18.02
CA PRO A 1 5.20 3.61 -19.26
C PRO A 1 6.22 3.99 -20.33
N ASN A 2 6.91 5.09 -20.18
CA ASN A 2 8.00 5.49 -21.08
C ASN A 2 9.39 5.06 -20.58
N GLU A 3 9.46 4.42 -19.42
CA GLU A 3 10.71 4.03 -18.76
C GLU A 3 11.10 2.58 -19.11
N SER A 4 10.13 1.72 -19.36
CA SER A 4 10.35 0.29 -19.61
C SER A 4 9.22 -0.30 -20.47
N GLU A 5 9.56 -1.29 -21.31
CA GLU A 5 8.58 -2.13 -22.04
C GLU A 5 7.68 -2.95 -21.10
N HIS A 6 8.09 -3.12 -19.84
CA HIS A 6 7.31 -3.83 -18.81
C HIS A 6 6.26 -2.95 -18.16
N ASP A 7 6.29 -1.64 -18.39
CA ASP A 7 5.36 -0.65 -17.86
C ASP A 7 4.08 -0.63 -18.72
N ALA A 8 3.15 -1.53 -18.40
CA ALA A 8 2.02 -1.84 -19.28
C ALA A 8 0.94 -0.75 -19.30
N PHE A 9 0.87 0.14 -18.29
CA PHE A 9 -0.25 1.08 -18.19
C PHE A 9 0.07 2.36 -17.41
N ILE A 10 -0.44 3.49 -17.87
CA ILE A 10 -0.41 4.79 -17.16
C ILE A 10 -1.72 4.98 -16.42
N ALA A 11 -1.67 5.09 -15.08
CA ALA A 11 -2.81 5.47 -14.26
C ALA A 11 -2.43 6.63 -13.36
N GLY A 12 -3.09 7.79 -13.53
CA GLY A 12 -2.84 8.99 -12.72
C GLY A 12 -3.59 9.00 -11.40
N HIS A 13 -4.66 8.19 -11.25
CA HIS A 13 -5.46 8.11 -10.04
C HIS A 13 -4.96 7.02 -9.11
N GLY A 14 -4.94 7.30 -7.81
CA GLY A 14 -4.66 6.31 -6.78
C GLY A 14 -5.65 5.14 -6.83
N ASN A 15 -5.33 4.05 -6.16
CA ASN A 15 -6.15 2.83 -5.98
C ASN A 15 -6.61 2.07 -7.24
N THR A 16 -6.27 2.48 -8.46
CA THR A 16 -6.70 1.84 -9.72
C THR A 16 -5.79 0.69 -10.19
N ALA A 17 -4.54 0.67 -9.75
CA ALA A 17 -3.49 -0.24 -10.26
C ALA A 17 -3.87 -1.72 -10.14
N LEU A 18 -4.53 -2.12 -9.04
CA LEU A 18 -4.90 -3.53 -8.85
C LEU A 18 -5.99 -3.98 -9.82
N SER A 19 -7.03 -3.18 -10.04
CA SER A 19 -8.09 -3.52 -11.00
C SER A 19 -7.55 -3.65 -12.42
N LEU A 20 -6.63 -2.78 -12.82
CA LEU A 20 -5.93 -2.86 -14.10
C LEU A 20 -5.09 -4.15 -14.19
N ALA A 21 -4.31 -4.45 -13.16
CA ALA A 21 -3.47 -5.64 -13.11
C ALA A 21 -4.30 -6.94 -13.17
N VAL A 22 -5.44 -6.99 -12.47
CA VAL A 22 -6.39 -8.12 -12.54
C VAL A 22 -6.90 -8.31 -13.97
N GLY A 23 -7.30 -7.23 -14.64
CA GLY A 23 -7.74 -7.29 -16.05
C GLY A 23 -6.66 -7.81 -17.00
N ILE A 24 -5.43 -7.31 -16.87
CA ILE A 24 -4.28 -7.75 -17.67
C ILE A 24 -3.93 -9.23 -17.36
N ALA A 25 -3.94 -9.63 -16.08
CA ALA A 25 -3.66 -11.01 -15.68
C ALA A 25 -4.68 -12.01 -16.25
N TRP A 26 -5.95 -11.66 -16.24
CA TRP A 26 -7.01 -12.44 -16.89
C TRP A 26 -6.84 -12.50 -18.40
N ALA A 27 -6.53 -11.37 -19.05
CA ALA A 27 -6.30 -11.34 -20.49
C ALA A 27 -5.13 -12.26 -20.92
N LYS A 28 -4.00 -12.22 -20.19
CA LYS A 28 -2.86 -13.12 -20.42
C LYS A 28 -3.26 -14.58 -20.23
N LYS A 29 -3.96 -14.90 -19.16
CA LYS A 29 -4.42 -16.25 -18.86
C LYS A 29 -5.35 -16.81 -19.95
N LEU A 30 -6.32 -16.02 -20.42
CA LEU A 30 -7.24 -16.40 -21.49
C LEU A 30 -6.54 -16.63 -22.83
N ARG A 31 -5.44 -15.92 -23.08
CA ARG A 31 -4.61 -16.07 -24.29
C ARG A 31 -3.55 -17.14 -24.18
N GLY A 32 -3.34 -17.72 -22.99
CA GLY A 32 -2.23 -18.63 -22.73
C GLY A 32 -0.85 -17.95 -22.83
N GLU A 33 -0.79 -16.62 -22.59
CA GLU A 33 0.46 -15.85 -22.65
C GLU A 33 1.26 -16.05 -21.36
N PRO A 34 2.57 -16.34 -21.45
CA PRO A 34 3.41 -16.50 -20.27
C PRO A 34 3.69 -15.18 -19.56
N GLY A 35 4.23 -15.26 -18.34
CA GLY A 35 4.71 -14.13 -17.55
C GLY A 35 3.70 -13.65 -16.52
N GLN A 36 4.24 -13.04 -15.47
CA GLN A 36 3.48 -12.51 -14.35
C GLN A 36 3.08 -11.06 -14.57
N VAL A 37 1.99 -10.66 -13.93
CA VAL A 37 1.55 -9.27 -13.82
C VAL A 37 1.84 -8.79 -12.40
N VAL A 38 2.53 -7.66 -12.29
CA VAL A 38 2.90 -7.07 -10.99
C VAL A 38 2.16 -5.75 -10.80
N ALA A 39 1.40 -5.64 -9.71
CA ALA A 39 0.80 -4.39 -9.26
C ALA A 39 1.58 -3.84 -8.07
N LEU A 40 2.24 -2.69 -8.21
CA LEU A 40 2.88 -1.98 -7.11
C LEU A 40 1.93 -0.89 -6.60
N ILE A 41 1.58 -0.96 -5.31
CA ILE A 41 0.60 -0.06 -4.69
C ILE A 41 1.19 0.51 -3.40
N GLY A 42 1.13 1.85 -3.23
CA GLY A 42 1.46 2.50 -1.97
C GLY A 42 0.35 2.31 -0.92
N ASP A 43 0.73 2.33 0.35
CA ASP A 43 -0.18 2.17 1.49
C ASP A 43 -1.29 3.25 1.56
N GLY A 44 -1.01 4.47 1.07
CA GLY A 44 -2.04 5.51 0.90
C GLY A 44 -3.09 5.12 -0.14
N ALA A 45 -2.67 4.71 -1.34
CA ALA A 45 -3.58 4.26 -2.40
C ALA A 45 -4.32 2.98 -2.02
N PHE A 46 -3.74 2.15 -1.16
CA PHE A 46 -4.34 0.93 -0.65
C PHE A 46 -5.56 1.17 0.25
N THR A 47 -5.81 2.40 0.70
CA THR A 47 -7.01 2.76 1.49
C THR A 47 -8.27 2.94 0.63
N GLY A 48 -8.15 3.06 -0.68
CA GLY A 48 -9.29 3.28 -1.58
C GLY A 48 -10.13 2.04 -1.86
N GLY A 49 -11.42 2.20 -2.05
CA GLY A 49 -12.40 1.10 -2.21
C GLY A 49 -12.13 0.19 -3.40
N MET A 50 -11.69 0.74 -4.53
CA MET A 50 -11.43 -0.01 -5.77
C MET A 50 -10.35 -1.09 -5.61
N VAL A 51 -9.40 -0.93 -4.67
CA VAL A 51 -8.43 -1.96 -4.35
C VAL A 51 -9.11 -3.22 -3.83
N TYR A 52 -10.12 -3.06 -2.96
CA TYR A 52 -10.88 -4.19 -2.40
C TYR A 52 -11.77 -4.85 -3.43
N GLU A 53 -12.35 -4.07 -4.35
CA GLU A 53 -13.08 -4.60 -5.50
C GLU A 53 -12.17 -5.44 -6.38
N GLY A 54 -10.95 -4.96 -6.67
CA GLY A 54 -9.93 -5.71 -7.39
C GLY A 54 -9.52 -6.98 -6.66
N MET A 55 -9.23 -6.91 -5.35
CA MET A 55 -8.88 -8.08 -4.53
C MET A 55 -9.98 -9.14 -4.50
N ASN A 56 -11.23 -8.73 -4.48
CA ASN A 56 -12.38 -9.66 -4.48
C ASN A 56 -12.51 -10.44 -5.79
N ASN A 57 -11.84 -10.03 -6.86
CA ASN A 57 -11.96 -10.62 -8.20
C ASN A 57 -10.70 -11.36 -8.68
N ILE A 58 -9.80 -11.73 -7.77
CA ILE A 58 -8.55 -12.46 -8.10
C ILE A 58 -8.73 -13.97 -8.24
N GLY A 59 -9.88 -14.52 -7.87
CA GLY A 59 -10.11 -15.96 -7.85
C GLY A 59 -9.77 -16.64 -9.17
N GLY A 60 -8.92 -17.68 -9.10
CA GLY A 60 -8.48 -18.43 -10.27
C GLY A 60 -7.27 -17.82 -11.02
N LEU A 61 -6.73 -16.68 -10.61
CA LEU A 61 -5.47 -16.15 -11.14
C LEU A 61 -4.27 -16.89 -10.52
N ASP A 62 -3.26 -17.14 -11.32
CA ASP A 62 -2.00 -17.80 -10.95
C ASP A 62 -0.76 -17.00 -11.37
N ASN A 63 -0.98 -15.85 -12.00
CA ASN A 63 0.02 -15.00 -12.62
C ASN A 63 0.00 -13.55 -12.10
N LEU A 64 -0.53 -13.30 -10.88
CA LEU A 64 -0.65 -11.98 -10.28
C LEU A 64 0.22 -11.87 -9.03
N LEU A 65 1.05 -10.82 -8.96
CA LEU A 65 1.77 -10.39 -7.77
C LEU A 65 1.35 -8.96 -7.40
N VAL A 66 0.85 -8.77 -6.21
CA VAL A 66 0.61 -7.45 -5.62
C VAL A 66 1.73 -7.12 -4.65
N ILE A 67 2.39 -5.98 -4.84
CA ILE A 67 3.42 -5.47 -3.93
C ILE A 67 2.85 -4.25 -3.22
N LEU A 68 2.64 -4.36 -1.91
CA LEU A 68 2.25 -3.24 -1.05
C LEU A 68 3.51 -2.56 -0.53
N ASN A 69 3.76 -1.32 -0.98
CA ASN A 69 4.82 -0.47 -0.46
C ASN A 69 4.30 0.36 0.72
N ASP A 70 4.56 -0.12 1.93
CA ASP A 70 4.12 0.51 3.18
C ASP A 70 5.21 1.42 3.74
N ASN A 71 5.05 2.73 3.56
CA ASN A 71 5.96 3.74 4.12
C ASN A 71 5.30 4.61 5.20
N LYS A 72 4.07 4.30 5.63
CA LYS A 72 3.26 4.98 6.65
C LYS A 72 2.78 6.38 6.24
N MET A 73 2.97 6.75 4.98
CA MET A 73 2.71 8.09 4.47
C MET A 73 2.05 8.01 3.09
N SER A 74 0.95 8.76 2.94
CA SER A 74 0.54 9.30 1.65
C SER A 74 1.14 10.71 1.48
N ILE A 75 0.36 11.69 1.05
CA ILE A 75 0.73 13.12 1.14
C ILE A 75 0.75 13.57 2.61
N SER A 76 -0.13 13.00 3.44
CA SER A 76 -0.18 13.13 4.90
C SER A 76 -0.07 11.76 5.57
N LYS A 77 -0.05 11.72 6.90
CA LYS A 77 -0.09 10.43 7.62
C LYS A 77 -1.37 9.66 7.30
N ASN A 78 -1.24 8.38 7.00
CA ASN A 78 -2.37 7.53 6.73
C ASN A 78 -3.30 7.44 7.96
N VAL A 79 -4.61 7.49 7.71
CA VAL A 79 -5.65 7.47 8.73
C VAL A 79 -6.52 6.20 8.59
N GLY A 80 -7.32 5.93 9.64
CA GLY A 80 -8.34 4.90 9.58
C GLY A 80 -7.91 3.51 10.10
N ALA A 81 -8.84 2.57 10.00
CA ALA A 81 -8.69 1.21 10.55
C ALA A 81 -7.62 0.41 9.82
N LEU A 82 -7.51 0.57 8.51
CA LEU A 82 -6.53 -0.13 7.70
C LEU A 82 -5.10 0.26 8.05
N SER A 83 -4.83 1.55 8.25
CA SER A 83 -3.51 2.02 8.71
C SER A 83 -3.13 1.40 10.07
N ARG A 84 -4.10 1.23 10.97
CA ARG A 84 -3.89 0.51 12.24
C ARG A 84 -3.62 -0.98 12.01
N TYR A 85 -4.35 -1.62 11.10
CA TYR A 85 -4.15 -3.02 10.75
C TYR A 85 -2.74 -3.27 10.17
N LEU A 86 -2.30 -2.47 9.20
CA LEU A 86 -0.94 -2.55 8.65
C LEU A 86 0.12 -2.28 9.73
N SER A 87 -0.15 -1.34 10.65
CA SER A 87 0.73 -1.09 11.79
C SER A 87 0.84 -2.31 12.70
N HIS A 88 -0.26 -3.01 12.95
CA HIS A 88 -0.27 -4.25 13.72
C HIS A 88 0.56 -5.33 13.02
N LEU A 89 0.38 -5.53 11.73
CA LEU A 89 1.19 -6.48 10.95
C LEU A 89 2.69 -6.20 11.07
N ARG A 90 3.10 -4.94 10.98
CA ARG A 90 4.51 -4.54 11.14
C ARG A 90 5.09 -4.84 12.53
N THR A 91 4.28 -4.71 13.58
CA THR A 91 4.74 -4.96 14.97
C THR A 91 4.75 -6.44 15.33
N THR A 92 4.03 -7.25 14.57
CA THR A 92 3.91 -8.70 14.77
C THR A 92 4.97 -9.47 13.95
N SER A 93 6.02 -8.80 13.44
CA SER A 93 7.08 -9.41 12.61
C SER A 93 7.80 -10.59 13.27
N ARG A 94 7.81 -10.71 14.60
CA ARG A 94 8.18 -11.94 15.34
C ARG A 94 7.38 -13.18 14.91
N TYR A 95 6.29 -12.98 14.21
CA TYR A 95 5.44 -14.01 13.64
C TYR A 95 6.13 -14.81 12.53
N TYR A 96 6.95 -14.16 11.70
CA TYR A 96 7.64 -14.84 10.58
C TYR A 96 8.87 -15.61 11.04
N ASP A 97 9.65 -15.06 11.98
CA ASP A 97 10.75 -15.77 12.61
C ASP A 97 10.25 -17.04 13.33
N ALA A 98 9.09 -16.95 14.01
CA ALA A 98 8.44 -18.10 14.61
C ALA A 98 7.91 -19.11 13.55
N LYS A 99 7.38 -18.63 12.42
CA LYS A 99 6.86 -19.47 11.33
C LYS A 99 7.99 -20.25 10.63
N GLU A 100 9.13 -19.62 10.37
CA GLU A 100 10.30 -20.31 9.81
C GLU A 100 10.91 -21.31 10.77
N ASN A 101 11.03 -20.96 12.06
CA ASN A 101 11.53 -21.86 13.09
C ASN A 101 10.61 -23.06 13.30
N VAL A 102 9.28 -22.89 13.27
CA VAL A 102 8.30 -23.98 13.35
C VAL A 102 8.31 -24.82 12.07
N ARG A 103 8.48 -24.21 10.90
CA ARG A 103 8.60 -24.92 9.62
C ARG A 103 9.86 -25.79 9.58
N SER A 104 11.02 -25.24 9.94
CA SER A 104 12.27 -26.02 10.02
C SER A 104 12.22 -27.12 11.08
N PHE A 105 11.56 -26.88 12.22
CA PHE A 105 11.33 -27.93 13.22
C PHE A 105 10.43 -29.05 12.72
N LEU A 106 9.36 -28.71 11.99
CA LEU A 106 8.42 -29.70 11.43
C LEU A 106 9.01 -30.45 10.22
N ASP A 107 9.88 -29.80 9.44
CA ASP A 107 10.58 -30.43 8.31
C ASP A 107 11.72 -31.36 8.78
N GLY A 108 12.23 -31.16 10.00
CA GLY A 108 13.25 -32.00 10.64
C GLY A 108 12.71 -33.26 11.35
N VAL A 109 11.39 -33.47 11.41
CA VAL A 109 10.80 -34.71 12.02
C VAL A 109 10.87 -35.88 11.04
N PRO A 110 11.59 -37.01 11.36
CA PRO A 110 11.69 -38.17 10.47
C PRO A 110 10.32 -38.75 10.15
N VAL A 111 10.09 -39.01 8.87
CA VAL A 111 8.81 -39.52 8.35
C VAL A 111 8.62 -40.99 8.74
N ILE A 112 7.65 -41.28 9.56
CA ILE A 112 7.23 -42.65 9.91
C ILE A 112 5.86 -42.95 9.27
N GLY A 113 5.86 -43.77 8.20
CA GLY A 113 4.73 -44.46 7.61
C GLY A 113 3.56 -43.68 6.94
N PRO A 114 2.90 -44.23 5.92
CA PRO A 114 1.87 -43.54 5.13
C PRO A 114 0.57 -43.14 5.87
N PRO A 115 -0.02 -43.95 6.79
CA PRO A 115 -1.26 -43.55 7.46
C PRO A 115 -1.06 -42.44 8.51
N LEU A 116 0.15 -42.31 9.05
CA LEU A 116 0.49 -41.23 9.99
C LEU A 116 0.76 -39.91 9.27
N LYS A 117 1.13 -39.98 7.99
CA LYS A 117 1.42 -38.80 7.16
C LYS A 117 0.18 -37.94 6.92
N SER A 118 -0.99 -38.54 6.67
CA SER A 118 -2.23 -37.79 6.50
C SER A 118 -2.77 -37.22 7.82
N ALA A 119 -2.64 -37.96 8.93
CA ALA A 119 -3.02 -37.49 10.26
C ALA A 119 -2.10 -36.35 10.73
N ILE A 120 -0.80 -36.43 10.46
CA ILE A 120 0.18 -35.36 10.75
C ILE A 120 -0.03 -34.15 9.84
N GLN A 121 -0.35 -34.33 8.56
CA GLN A 121 -0.66 -33.20 7.66
C GLN A 121 -1.94 -32.50 8.09
N ASN A 122 -2.97 -33.20 8.48
CA ASN A 122 -4.22 -32.62 8.97
C ASN A 122 -4.06 -31.98 10.35
N SER A 123 -3.27 -32.55 11.25
CA SER A 123 -2.96 -31.94 12.55
C SER A 123 -2.01 -30.73 12.39
N LYS A 124 -1.03 -30.77 11.48
CA LYS A 124 -0.20 -29.63 11.10
C LYS A 124 -1.04 -28.49 10.55
N ALA A 125 -2.02 -28.79 9.69
CA ALA A 125 -2.93 -27.77 9.14
C ALA A 125 -3.86 -27.19 10.22
N MET A 126 -4.33 -28.05 11.16
CA MET A 126 -5.21 -27.64 12.26
C MET A 126 -4.45 -26.83 13.31
N VAL A 127 -3.24 -27.25 13.72
CA VAL A 127 -2.36 -26.51 14.63
C VAL A 127 -1.94 -25.18 13.98
N ARG A 128 -1.60 -25.19 12.69
CA ARG A 128 -1.30 -23.98 11.93
C ARG A 128 -2.49 -23.01 11.89
N ARG A 129 -3.72 -23.52 11.72
CA ARG A 129 -4.95 -22.72 11.71
C ARG A 129 -5.33 -22.19 13.10
N ALA A 130 -5.04 -22.96 14.17
CA ALA A 130 -5.33 -22.58 15.55
C ALA A 130 -4.28 -21.62 16.15
N MET A 131 -3.04 -21.68 15.70
CA MET A 131 -1.95 -20.81 16.17
C MET A 131 -1.84 -19.51 15.36
N TYR A 132 -2.44 -19.42 14.18
CA TYR A 132 -2.28 -18.30 13.28
C TYR A 132 -3.62 -17.73 12.87
N HIS A 133 -3.92 -16.53 13.33
CA HIS A 133 -4.94 -15.71 12.68
C HIS A 133 -4.45 -15.46 11.24
N SER A 134 -5.24 -15.90 10.24
CA SER A 134 -4.96 -15.55 8.85
C SER A 134 -4.99 -14.03 8.70
N THR A 135 -4.16 -13.52 7.82
CA THR A 135 -4.25 -12.11 7.45
C THR A 135 -5.49 -11.90 6.56
N MET A 136 -6.01 -10.69 6.53
CA MET A 136 -7.07 -10.30 5.59
C MET A 136 -6.72 -10.69 4.14
N PHE A 137 -5.46 -10.64 3.76
CA PHE A 137 -5.00 -10.99 2.42
C PHE A 137 -5.14 -12.49 2.13
N GLU A 138 -4.81 -13.33 3.11
CA GLU A 138 -4.97 -14.79 2.99
C GLU A 138 -6.45 -15.17 2.95
N ASP A 139 -7.30 -14.50 3.73
CA ASP A 139 -8.75 -14.71 3.71
C ASP A 139 -9.37 -14.31 2.35
N MET A 140 -8.76 -13.37 1.64
CA MET A 140 -9.14 -12.98 0.28
C MET A 140 -8.51 -13.86 -0.80
N GLY A 141 -7.73 -14.88 -0.44
CA GLY A 141 -7.18 -15.89 -1.35
C GLY A 141 -5.76 -15.64 -1.85
N PHE A 142 -5.05 -14.65 -1.32
CA PHE A 142 -3.65 -14.46 -1.64
C PHE A 142 -2.72 -15.35 -0.81
N HIS A 143 -1.57 -15.68 -1.38
CA HIS A 143 -0.41 -16.11 -0.62
C HIS A 143 0.31 -14.87 -0.10
N TYR A 144 0.23 -14.61 1.21
CA TYR A 144 0.80 -13.42 1.82
C TYR A 144 2.25 -13.64 2.25
N TYR A 145 3.12 -12.68 1.92
CA TYR A 145 4.53 -12.61 2.29
C TYR A 145 4.84 -11.26 2.93
N GLY A 146 5.52 -11.25 4.05
CA GLY A 146 5.97 -10.02 4.71
C GLY A 146 5.40 -9.83 6.13
N PRO A 147 5.63 -8.65 6.71
CA PRO A 147 6.34 -7.52 6.10
C PRO A 147 7.86 -7.68 6.08
N PHE A 148 8.50 -7.32 4.97
CA PHE A 148 9.94 -7.33 4.78
C PHE A 148 10.51 -5.91 4.66
N ASP A 149 11.83 -5.75 4.87
CA ASP A 149 12.50 -4.47 4.62
C ASP A 149 12.66 -4.24 3.10
N GLY A 150 11.84 -3.37 2.55
CA GLY A 150 11.87 -3.01 1.13
C GLY A 150 13.07 -2.15 0.72
N ASN A 151 13.92 -1.72 1.67
CA ASN A 151 15.19 -1.05 1.40
C ASN A 151 16.38 -2.03 1.40
N ASN A 152 16.16 -3.32 1.68
CA ASN A 152 17.14 -4.39 1.58
C ASN A 152 17.01 -5.10 0.23
N GLU A 153 17.66 -4.56 -0.82
CA GLU A 153 17.56 -5.07 -2.18
C GLU A 153 17.94 -6.55 -2.34
N PRO A 154 19.04 -7.07 -1.73
CA PRO A 154 19.40 -8.48 -1.88
C PRO A 154 18.36 -9.44 -1.30
N GLU A 155 17.78 -9.09 -0.15
CA GLU A 155 16.71 -9.87 0.47
C GLU A 155 15.44 -9.86 -0.39
N LEU A 156 15.06 -8.67 -0.88
CA LEU A 156 13.88 -8.49 -1.72
C LEU A 156 14.00 -9.26 -3.04
N GLU A 157 15.18 -9.26 -3.68
CA GLU A 157 15.44 -10.05 -4.89
C GLU A 157 15.27 -11.55 -4.62
N GLY A 158 15.79 -12.05 -3.50
CA GLY A 158 15.63 -13.44 -3.09
C GLY A 158 14.15 -13.83 -2.92
N ILE A 159 13.38 -13.01 -2.23
CA ILE A 159 11.95 -13.21 -1.99
C ILE A 159 11.16 -13.22 -3.31
N LEU A 160 11.40 -12.24 -4.19
CA LEU A 160 10.74 -12.15 -5.49
C LEU A 160 11.03 -13.37 -6.36
N ARG A 161 12.27 -13.89 -6.32
CA ARG A 161 12.68 -15.10 -7.03
C ARG A 161 11.95 -16.35 -6.50
N ASP A 162 11.75 -16.44 -5.20
CA ASP A 162 11.02 -17.55 -4.58
C ASP A 162 9.52 -17.48 -4.87
N ILE A 163 8.91 -16.29 -4.82
CA ILE A 163 7.51 -16.05 -5.21
C ILE A 163 7.28 -16.44 -6.66
N HIS A 164 8.18 -16.04 -7.57
CA HIS A 164 8.06 -16.33 -9.01
C HIS A 164 7.96 -17.84 -9.33
N ARG A 165 8.51 -18.69 -8.46
CA ARG A 165 8.50 -20.16 -8.66
C ARG A 165 7.22 -20.82 -8.17
N GLN A 166 6.34 -20.09 -7.49
CA GLN A 166 5.14 -20.64 -6.88
C GLN A 166 3.89 -20.22 -7.68
N PRO A 167 2.94 -21.13 -7.92
CA PRO A 167 1.67 -20.77 -8.55
C PRO A 167 0.74 -20.07 -7.54
N GLY A 168 -0.10 -19.18 -8.01
CA GLY A 168 -1.14 -18.52 -7.25
C GLY A 168 -1.04 -17.00 -7.28
N PRO A 169 -2.08 -16.30 -6.80
CA PRO A 169 -2.00 -14.87 -6.56
C PRO A 169 -1.20 -14.61 -5.30
N HIS A 170 -0.18 -13.76 -5.43
CA HIS A 170 0.74 -13.44 -4.34
C HIS A 170 0.58 -12.00 -3.87
N PHE A 171 0.73 -11.79 -2.56
CA PHE A 171 0.72 -10.47 -1.94
C PHE A 171 1.99 -10.28 -1.12
N LEU A 172 2.87 -9.40 -1.59
CA LEU A 172 4.13 -9.07 -0.94
C LEU A 172 3.99 -7.72 -0.23
N HIS A 173 4.12 -7.73 1.09
CA HIS A 173 4.13 -6.53 1.90
C HIS A 173 5.57 -6.12 2.21
N VAL A 174 5.98 -4.96 1.72
CA VAL A 174 7.30 -4.39 1.99
C VAL A 174 7.16 -3.08 2.77
N VAL A 175 8.05 -2.88 3.73
CA VAL A 175 8.12 -1.65 4.53
C VAL A 175 9.30 -0.85 4.05
N THR A 176 9.08 0.39 3.62
CA THR A 176 10.12 1.28 3.15
C THR A 176 10.17 2.57 3.97
N LYS A 177 11.28 3.29 3.87
CA LYS A 177 11.42 4.64 4.41
C LYS A 177 11.30 5.63 3.26
N LYS A 178 10.23 6.45 3.26
CA LYS A 178 10.03 7.48 2.24
C LYS A 178 11.16 8.51 2.27
N GLY A 179 11.73 8.82 1.10
CA GLY A 179 12.88 9.72 0.98
C GLY A 179 14.23 9.10 1.33
N LYS A 180 14.32 7.77 1.51
CA LYS A 180 15.54 7.04 1.86
C LYS A 180 16.72 7.44 0.99
N GLY A 181 17.83 7.78 1.64
CA GLY A 181 19.06 8.20 0.98
C GLY A 181 19.24 9.72 0.86
N TYR A 182 18.19 10.51 1.16
CA TYR A 182 18.29 11.98 1.20
C TYR A 182 17.72 12.52 2.52
N ALA A 183 18.60 12.93 3.42
CA ALA A 183 18.25 13.30 4.79
C ALA A 183 17.13 14.36 4.91
N PRO A 184 17.07 15.43 4.09
CA PRO A 184 15.95 16.37 4.12
C PRO A 184 14.60 15.71 3.78
N ALA A 185 14.56 14.81 2.80
CA ALA A 185 13.34 14.09 2.44
C ALA A 185 12.95 13.05 3.50
N GLU A 186 13.93 12.43 4.16
CA GLU A 186 13.68 11.50 5.27
C GLU A 186 13.08 12.20 6.48
N SER A 187 13.48 13.45 6.76
CA SER A 187 12.99 14.24 7.89
C SER A 187 11.63 14.89 7.61
N ASN A 188 11.35 15.25 6.35
CA ASN A 188 10.10 15.88 5.93
C ASN A 188 9.57 15.30 4.61
N PRO A 189 9.13 14.03 4.59
CA PRO A 189 8.77 13.33 3.37
C PRO A 189 7.52 13.89 2.66
N GLY A 190 6.69 14.66 3.36
CA GLY A 190 5.53 15.34 2.78
C GLY A 190 5.95 16.41 1.78
N ASN A 191 6.96 17.21 2.11
CA ASN A 191 7.48 18.29 1.27
C ASN A 191 8.11 17.77 -0.02
N PHE A 192 8.59 16.52 -0.02
CA PHE A 192 9.25 15.89 -1.16
C PHE A 192 8.35 14.89 -1.90
N HIS A 193 7.04 14.89 -1.65
CA HIS A 193 6.11 13.97 -2.32
C HIS A 193 5.94 14.27 -3.81
N GLY A 194 5.90 15.55 -4.16
CA GLY A 194 5.79 15.99 -5.55
C GLY A 194 6.50 17.35 -5.68
N VAL A 195 7.78 17.31 -6.05
CA VAL A 195 8.62 18.50 -6.18
C VAL A 195 8.99 18.73 -7.62
N SER A 196 9.06 20.00 -8.02
CA SER A 196 9.74 20.43 -9.23
C SER A 196 11.27 20.32 -9.07
N THR A 197 12.02 20.54 -10.14
CA THR A 197 13.48 20.60 -10.08
C THR A 197 13.94 21.58 -9.01
N PHE A 198 14.82 21.13 -8.13
CA PHE A 198 15.39 21.93 -7.05
C PHE A 198 16.87 21.62 -6.88
N ASP A 199 17.63 22.55 -6.27
CA ASP A 199 19.03 22.36 -5.93
C ASP A 199 19.12 21.52 -4.64
N LEU A 200 19.82 20.39 -4.69
CA LEU A 200 20.00 19.47 -3.56
C LEU A 200 20.70 20.11 -2.35
N VAL A 201 21.50 21.14 -2.57
CA VAL A 201 22.29 21.80 -1.50
C VAL A 201 21.55 22.97 -0.89
N ASN A 202 20.85 23.77 -1.71
CA ASN A 202 20.38 25.11 -1.33
C ASN A 202 18.86 25.26 -1.29
N SER A 203 18.10 24.31 -1.79
CA SER A 203 16.66 24.48 -1.96
C SER A 203 15.88 23.31 -1.36
N ILE A 204 15.38 23.50 -0.15
CA ILE A 204 14.33 22.63 0.39
C ILE A 204 12.99 23.18 -0.12
N PRO A 205 12.19 22.41 -0.86
CA PRO A 205 10.86 22.86 -1.27
C PRO A 205 10.03 23.16 -0.04
N ASP A 206 9.48 24.37 0.04
CA ASP A 206 8.52 24.72 1.09
C ASP A 206 7.10 24.58 0.54
N PRO A 207 6.33 23.54 0.91
CA PRO A 207 4.97 23.35 0.42
C PRO A 207 3.96 24.30 1.08
N GLU A 208 4.36 25.00 2.15
CA GLU A 208 3.48 25.98 2.79
C GLU A 208 3.43 27.29 2.02
N VAL A 209 4.41 27.52 1.15
CA VAL A 209 4.42 28.66 0.22
C VAL A 209 3.72 28.26 -1.07
N ALA A 210 2.40 28.13 -1.03
CA ALA A 210 1.62 28.11 -2.26
C ALA A 210 1.90 29.37 -3.08
N PRO A 211 1.99 29.29 -4.42
CA PRO A 211 2.16 30.50 -5.25
C PRO A 211 1.13 31.56 -4.84
N LYS A 212 1.56 32.78 -4.60
CA LYS A 212 0.73 33.85 -4.05
C LYS A 212 -0.58 34.17 -4.83
N GLU A 213 -0.72 33.64 -6.04
CA GLU A 213 -1.83 33.91 -6.95
C GLU A 213 -2.39 32.67 -7.66
N SER A 214 -2.31 31.48 -7.04
CA SER A 214 -2.99 30.30 -7.60
C SER A 214 -4.50 30.33 -7.31
N PHE A 215 -5.31 29.77 -8.20
CA PHE A 215 -6.74 29.58 -7.95
C PHE A 215 -7.02 28.85 -6.64
N SER A 216 -6.21 27.83 -6.30
CA SER A 216 -6.31 27.10 -5.05
C SER A 216 -6.08 28.00 -3.83
N THR A 217 -5.08 28.90 -3.90
CA THR A 217 -4.81 29.85 -2.79
C THR A 217 -5.96 30.83 -2.61
N VAL A 218 -6.49 31.38 -3.70
CA VAL A 218 -7.64 32.29 -3.65
C VAL A 218 -8.87 31.58 -3.09
N PHE A 219 -9.19 30.40 -3.62
CA PHE A 219 -10.30 29.57 -3.14
C PHE A 219 -10.19 29.26 -1.65
N GLY A 220 -9.01 28.80 -1.21
CA GLY A 220 -8.77 28.44 0.19
C GLY A 220 -8.91 29.62 1.14
N ASN A 221 -8.44 30.81 0.77
CA ASN A 221 -8.59 32.04 1.55
C ASN A 221 -10.04 32.49 1.63
N VAL A 222 -10.79 32.44 0.52
CA VAL A 222 -12.21 32.79 0.49
C VAL A 222 -13.00 31.81 1.37
N LEU A 223 -12.79 30.49 1.19
CA LEU A 223 -13.48 29.49 1.99
C LEU A 223 -13.17 29.61 3.48
N ASN A 224 -11.93 29.94 3.83
CA ASN A 224 -11.54 30.16 5.21
C ASN A 224 -12.28 31.37 5.82
N LYS A 225 -12.44 32.46 5.08
CA LYS A 225 -13.21 33.63 5.50
C LYS A 225 -14.69 33.30 5.65
N GLU A 226 -15.31 32.69 4.65
CA GLU A 226 -16.71 32.26 4.70
C GLU A 226 -16.96 31.29 5.86
N GLY A 227 -16.02 30.40 6.14
CA GLY A 227 -16.07 29.47 7.27
C GLY A 227 -16.02 30.16 8.64
N ALA A 228 -15.40 31.33 8.74
CA ALA A 228 -15.41 32.13 9.96
C ALA A 228 -16.80 32.80 10.19
N GLU A 229 -17.44 33.25 9.12
CA GLU A 229 -18.75 33.89 9.14
C GLU A 229 -19.90 32.90 9.25
N ASN A 230 -19.76 31.70 8.66
CA ASN A 230 -20.80 30.66 8.69
C ASN A 230 -20.29 29.34 9.27
N GLN A 231 -20.69 29.03 10.48
CA GLN A 231 -20.28 27.79 11.17
C GLN A 231 -20.87 26.50 10.60
N LYS A 232 -21.79 26.57 9.63
CA LYS A 232 -22.36 25.41 8.95
C LYS A 232 -21.48 24.91 7.80
N ILE A 233 -20.47 25.68 7.39
CA ILE A 233 -19.53 25.30 6.34
C ILE A 233 -18.54 24.29 6.91
N CYS A 234 -18.44 23.12 6.25
CA CYS A 234 -17.41 22.09 6.44
C CYS A 234 -16.61 21.94 5.16
N ALA A 235 -15.37 21.49 5.28
CA ALA A 235 -14.53 21.17 4.13
C ALA A 235 -14.08 19.71 4.19
N ILE A 236 -14.22 19.00 3.07
CA ILE A 236 -13.82 17.60 2.90
C ILE A 236 -12.80 17.52 1.77
N THR A 237 -11.77 16.71 1.92
CA THR A 237 -10.77 16.46 0.88
C THR A 237 -10.30 15.00 0.92
N ALA A 238 -9.86 14.50 -0.22
CA ALA A 238 -9.25 13.19 -0.37
C ALA A 238 -7.73 13.35 -0.58
N ALA A 239 -6.97 13.53 0.51
CA ALA A 239 -5.52 13.70 0.55
C ALA A 239 -4.99 14.93 -0.24
N MET A 240 -5.85 15.87 -0.62
CA MET A 240 -5.50 17.01 -1.49
C MET A 240 -5.50 18.37 -0.76
N LYS A 241 -5.29 18.39 0.54
CA LYS A 241 -5.35 19.57 1.39
C LYS A 241 -4.56 20.76 0.83
N TYR A 242 -3.32 20.53 0.40
CA TYR A 242 -2.46 21.57 -0.13
C TYR A 242 -2.79 21.92 -1.59
N GLY A 243 -3.06 20.91 -2.42
CA GLY A 243 -3.37 21.12 -3.83
C GLY A 243 -4.67 21.90 -4.08
N THR A 244 -5.59 21.88 -3.12
CA THR A 244 -6.88 22.59 -3.20
C THR A 244 -6.90 23.90 -2.40
N GLY A 245 -5.83 24.24 -1.67
CA GLY A 245 -5.79 25.45 -0.82
C GLY A 245 -6.51 25.30 0.51
N LEU A 246 -6.99 24.08 0.86
CA LEU A 246 -7.75 23.82 2.09
C LEU A 246 -6.91 23.85 3.38
N GLN A 247 -5.59 24.00 3.29
CA GLN A 247 -4.71 24.13 4.46
C GLN A 247 -5.09 25.31 5.35
N PHE A 248 -5.58 26.41 4.79
CA PHE A 248 -6.03 27.58 5.56
C PHE A 248 -7.27 27.26 6.38
N PHE A 249 -8.27 26.63 5.77
CA PHE A 249 -9.48 26.19 6.45
C PHE A 249 -9.17 25.14 7.52
N ALA A 250 -8.33 24.15 7.19
CA ALA A 250 -7.90 23.11 8.12
C ALA A 250 -7.20 23.66 9.36
N HIS A 251 -6.39 24.71 9.20
CA HIS A 251 -5.70 25.38 10.32
C HIS A 251 -6.68 26.14 11.22
N THR A 252 -7.57 26.93 10.62
CA THR A 252 -8.47 27.83 11.37
C THR A 252 -9.71 27.10 11.93
N HIS A 253 -10.21 26.09 11.18
CA HIS A 253 -11.46 25.37 11.49
C HIS A 253 -11.26 23.84 11.60
N PRO A 254 -10.32 23.33 12.41
CA PRO A 254 -9.91 21.93 12.41
C PRO A 254 -11.04 20.94 12.74
N LYS A 255 -12.07 21.38 13.48
CA LYS A 255 -13.24 20.54 13.82
C LYS A 255 -14.26 20.40 12.68
N ARG A 256 -14.10 21.17 11.61
CA ARG A 256 -14.97 21.18 10.43
C ARG A 256 -14.21 20.83 9.15
N PHE A 257 -12.98 20.36 9.30
CA PHE A 257 -12.14 19.88 8.21
C PHE A 257 -11.97 18.37 8.31
N PHE A 258 -12.19 17.67 7.20
CA PHE A 258 -12.13 16.21 7.11
C PHE A 258 -11.23 15.82 5.93
N ASP A 259 -10.13 15.13 6.21
CA ASP A 259 -9.29 14.50 5.21
C ASP A 259 -9.50 12.99 5.28
N VAL A 260 -10.11 12.44 4.24
CA VAL A 260 -10.47 11.00 4.18
C VAL A 260 -9.36 10.12 3.63
N GLY A 261 -8.19 10.70 3.29
CA GLY A 261 -7.13 9.99 2.58
C GLY A 261 -7.48 9.80 1.10
N MET A 262 -6.80 8.88 0.41
CA MET A 262 -7.07 8.59 -1.01
C MET A 262 -8.32 7.70 -1.17
N ALA A 263 -9.46 8.24 -0.81
CA ALA A 263 -10.77 7.58 -0.82
C ALA A 263 -11.84 8.55 -1.38
N GLU A 264 -11.70 8.90 -2.66
CA GLU A 264 -12.49 9.94 -3.32
C GLU A 264 -13.99 9.63 -3.30
N GLN A 265 -14.36 8.36 -3.52
CA GLN A 265 -15.77 7.93 -3.48
C GLN A 265 -16.39 8.08 -2.09
N HIS A 266 -15.57 7.98 -1.03
CA HIS A 266 -16.02 8.20 0.34
C HIS A 266 -16.13 9.69 0.69
N ALA A 267 -15.35 10.54 0.02
CA ALA A 267 -15.39 11.98 0.24
C ALA A 267 -16.69 12.63 -0.24
N VAL A 268 -17.35 12.05 -1.24
CA VAL A 268 -18.62 12.49 -1.82
C VAL A 268 -19.79 11.88 -1.07
#